data_20364fac85519c4ea839194eb3353254
#
_entry.id   20364fac85519c4ea839194eb3353254
#
_cell.length_a   1.000
_cell.length_b   1.000
_cell.length_c   1.000
_cell.angle_alpha   90.00
_cell.angle_beta   90.00
_cell.angle_gamma   90.00
#
_symmetry.space_group_name_H-M   'P 1'
#
loop_
_entity.id
_entity.type
_entity.pdbx_description
1 polymer ?
#
loop_
_entity_poly.entity_id
_entity_poly.type
_entity_poly.pdbx_seq_one_letter_code
_entity_poly.pdbx_strand_id
1 'polypeptide(L)'
;MNQGKIIKVSGPLVIASGMQEANIQDICRVGDLGLIGEIIEMRRDEASIQVYEETSGLRPGEPVITTGRPLSVELGPGLISQMFDGIQRPLESFKEVTQSDFLIRGVELPNLNREAKWSFKPSLSVGDHVIAGDVLGTVQETEVIEHRIMVPYQIEGKVIAIAEGDFTVEETIYEIEQVNGEIYKGTLMQKWPVRRGRPIAQKLIPVEPMVTGQRVIDTFFPVTKGGAAAVPGPFGAGKTVVQHQIAKFANVDIVIYVGCGERGNEMTDVLNEFPELIDPATGQSIMARTVLIANTSNMPVAAREASIYTGITIAEYFRDMGYNVAIMADSTSRWAEALREMSGRLEEMPGDEGYPAYLGSRIAEYYERAGRVVTLGSQGREGTITAIGAVSPPGGDISEPVTQNTLRIVKVFWGLDAPLAQRRHFPAINWLSSYSLYVDEIGQYINQRENMQWAEKVTKAMNILQKESELEEIVRLVGIDSLSERDRLTMNAARMIREDYLQQNAFDDVDTYTSFRKQVAMLSNILLFDDEANRALELGAYFTEIMDGTVELRDRIARSKFISEDRIAEIEGLSEQIKTILHEIVAKGGVTHEGY
;
A
#
# COMPACT_ATOMS: atom_id res chain seq x y z
N MET A 1 -8.04 -40.49 -3.51
CA MET A 1 -8.25 -39.36 -2.58
C MET A 1 -8.09 -39.93 -1.19
N ASN A 2 -7.11 -39.45 -0.46
CA ASN A 2 -6.90 -39.86 0.92
C ASN A 2 -8.00 -39.30 1.82
N GLN A 3 -8.70 -40.21 2.49
CA GLN A 3 -9.76 -39.87 3.39
C GLN A 3 -9.33 -40.18 4.84
N GLY A 4 -9.06 -39.13 5.60
CA GLY A 4 -8.86 -39.21 7.04
C GLY A 4 -10.15 -39.05 7.83
N LYS A 5 -10.01 -39.05 9.16
CA LYS A 5 -11.12 -38.80 10.10
C LYS A 5 -10.70 -37.80 11.16
N ILE A 6 -11.62 -36.90 11.51
CA ILE A 6 -11.44 -35.97 12.61
C ILE A 6 -11.26 -36.75 13.92
N ILE A 7 -10.22 -36.43 14.67
CA ILE A 7 -9.98 -36.95 16.04
C ILE A 7 -10.14 -35.88 17.12
N LYS A 8 -9.87 -34.61 16.79
CA LYS A 8 -9.99 -33.50 17.74
C LYS A 8 -10.40 -32.23 17.01
N VAL A 9 -11.23 -31.40 17.64
CA VAL A 9 -11.59 -30.04 17.19
C VAL A 9 -11.28 -29.08 18.33
N SER A 10 -10.52 -28.03 18.03
CA SER A 10 -10.12 -26.99 18.99
C SER A 10 -10.19 -25.60 18.34
N GLY A 11 -11.38 -24.99 18.34
CA GLY A 11 -11.63 -23.78 17.57
C GLY A 11 -11.34 -24.00 16.08
N PRO A 12 -10.60 -23.13 15.40
CA PRO A 12 -10.28 -23.29 13.97
C PRO A 12 -9.28 -24.42 13.69
N LEU A 13 -8.67 -25.04 14.71
CA LEU A 13 -7.75 -26.15 14.54
C LEU A 13 -8.51 -27.49 14.63
N VAL A 14 -8.36 -28.31 13.60
CA VAL A 14 -8.86 -29.67 13.53
C VAL A 14 -7.69 -30.62 13.36
N ILE A 15 -7.67 -31.71 14.15
CA ILE A 15 -6.69 -32.79 13.99
C ILE A 15 -7.41 -33.98 13.36
N ALA A 16 -6.84 -34.51 12.28
CA ALA A 16 -7.36 -35.67 11.56
C ALA A 16 -6.28 -36.76 11.48
N SER A 17 -6.70 -38.02 11.64
CA SER A 17 -5.84 -39.20 11.44
C SER A 17 -6.08 -39.85 10.09
N GLY A 18 -5.14 -40.70 9.65
CA GLY A 18 -5.23 -41.39 8.37
C GLY A 18 -4.81 -40.54 7.17
N MET A 19 -4.00 -39.51 7.41
CA MET A 19 -3.58 -38.49 6.42
C MET A 19 -2.16 -38.73 5.86
N GLN A 20 -1.66 -39.95 5.83
CA GLN A 20 -0.25 -40.30 5.54
C GLN A 20 0.26 -39.83 4.16
N GLU A 21 -0.63 -39.71 3.17
CA GLU A 21 -0.25 -39.29 1.81
C GLU A 21 -0.49 -37.79 1.55
N ALA A 22 -0.98 -37.06 2.54
CA ALA A 22 -1.19 -35.64 2.43
C ALA A 22 0.11 -34.86 2.66
N ASN A 23 0.20 -33.67 2.09
CA ASN A 23 1.35 -32.78 2.26
C ASN A 23 0.97 -31.58 3.12
N ILE A 24 1.97 -31.00 3.77
CA ILE A 24 1.83 -29.68 4.41
C ILE A 24 1.43 -28.67 3.34
N GLN A 25 0.50 -27.78 3.68
CA GLN A 25 -0.14 -26.78 2.81
C GLN A 25 -1.23 -27.33 1.86
N ASP A 26 -1.49 -28.63 1.84
CA ASP A 26 -2.63 -29.15 1.07
C ASP A 26 -3.95 -28.61 1.65
N ILE A 27 -4.85 -28.23 0.75
CA ILE A 27 -6.24 -27.90 1.10
C ILE A 27 -7.03 -29.18 1.35
N CYS A 28 -7.80 -29.17 2.42
CA CYS A 28 -8.68 -30.23 2.83
C CYS A 28 -10.15 -29.80 2.86
N ARG A 29 -11.05 -30.75 2.63
CA ARG A 29 -12.46 -30.66 2.91
C ARG A 29 -12.72 -31.35 4.25
N VAL A 30 -13.17 -30.58 5.24
CA VAL A 30 -13.28 -31.01 6.65
C VAL A 30 -14.73 -31.17 7.04
N GLY A 31 -15.07 -32.36 7.57
CA GLY A 31 -16.40 -32.71 8.02
C GLY A 31 -17.39 -32.98 6.90
N ASP A 32 -18.63 -33.32 7.29
CA ASP A 32 -19.72 -33.61 6.35
C ASP A 32 -20.14 -32.38 5.52
N LEU A 33 -19.91 -31.17 6.05
CA LEU A 33 -20.15 -29.91 5.34
C LEU A 33 -19.03 -29.56 4.33
N GLY A 34 -17.91 -30.27 4.36
CA GLY A 34 -16.78 -30.03 3.45
C GLY A 34 -16.09 -28.67 3.65
N LEU A 35 -15.97 -28.21 4.89
CA LEU A 35 -15.36 -26.92 5.22
C LEU A 35 -13.92 -26.85 4.68
N ILE A 36 -13.54 -25.68 4.19
CA ILE A 36 -12.19 -25.47 3.62
C ILE A 36 -11.17 -25.34 4.76
N GLY A 37 -10.12 -26.15 4.72
CA GLY A 37 -9.01 -26.09 5.65
C GLY A 37 -7.67 -26.34 4.97
N GLU A 38 -6.56 -25.94 5.59
CA GLU A 38 -5.19 -26.14 5.14
C GLU A 38 -4.41 -26.95 6.16
N ILE A 39 -3.63 -27.91 5.70
CA ILE A 39 -2.72 -28.68 6.57
C ILE A 39 -1.53 -27.80 6.91
N ILE A 40 -1.36 -27.52 8.21
CA ILE A 40 -0.29 -26.67 8.72
C ILE A 40 0.83 -27.46 9.39
N GLU A 41 0.53 -28.69 9.85
CA GLU A 41 1.51 -29.57 10.46
C GLU A 41 1.14 -31.04 10.18
N MET A 42 2.17 -31.89 10.05
CA MET A 42 2.02 -33.32 9.94
C MET A 42 2.84 -34.03 11.02
N ARG A 43 2.20 -34.92 11.78
CA ARG A 43 2.85 -35.80 12.76
C ARG A 43 2.48 -37.24 12.47
N ARG A 44 3.34 -37.99 11.81
CA ARG A 44 3.09 -39.36 11.36
C ARG A 44 1.89 -39.42 10.42
N ASP A 45 0.76 -39.98 10.87
CA ASP A 45 -0.50 -40.10 10.13
C ASP A 45 -1.54 -39.04 10.55
N GLU A 46 -1.18 -38.17 11.48
CA GLU A 46 -2.05 -37.10 11.96
C GLU A 46 -1.70 -35.78 11.24
N ALA A 47 -2.73 -35.10 10.75
CA ALA A 47 -2.64 -33.76 10.18
C ALA A 47 -3.31 -32.74 11.11
N SER A 48 -2.60 -31.68 11.45
CA SER A 48 -3.18 -30.48 12.05
C SER A 48 -3.66 -29.56 10.93
N ILE A 49 -4.97 -29.29 10.90
CA ILE A 49 -5.66 -28.58 9.83
C ILE A 49 -6.24 -27.30 10.39
N GLN A 50 -5.85 -26.19 9.79
CA GLN A 50 -6.42 -24.89 10.06
C GLN A 50 -7.62 -24.67 9.15
N VAL A 51 -8.83 -24.56 9.75
CA VAL A 51 -10.06 -24.38 8.99
C VAL A 51 -10.35 -22.90 8.78
N TYR A 52 -10.63 -22.52 7.54
CA TYR A 52 -10.93 -21.15 7.12
C TYR A 52 -12.35 -20.68 7.38
N GLU A 53 -13.19 -21.57 7.89
CA GLU A 53 -14.57 -21.34 8.21
C GLU A 53 -14.86 -21.65 9.69
N GLU A 54 -16.04 -21.30 10.17
CA GLU A 54 -16.42 -21.60 11.54
C GLU A 54 -16.61 -23.11 11.75
N THR A 55 -15.95 -23.66 12.75
CA THR A 55 -15.90 -25.11 13.02
C THR A 55 -16.98 -25.61 13.99
N SER A 56 -17.88 -24.73 14.45
CA SER A 56 -18.97 -25.11 15.37
C SER A 56 -19.82 -26.23 14.78
N GLY A 57 -19.99 -27.31 15.53
CA GLY A 57 -20.76 -28.48 15.12
C GLY A 57 -19.97 -29.59 14.44
N LEU A 58 -18.69 -29.42 14.09
CA LEU A 58 -17.83 -30.52 13.67
C LEU A 58 -17.65 -31.53 14.81
N ARG A 59 -17.60 -32.82 14.45
CA ARG A 59 -17.50 -33.92 15.42
C ARG A 59 -16.33 -34.84 15.10
N PRO A 60 -15.69 -35.45 16.10
CA PRO A 60 -14.80 -36.56 15.88
C PRO A 60 -15.48 -37.69 15.12
N GLY A 61 -14.74 -38.28 14.14
CA GLY A 61 -15.22 -39.32 13.26
C GLY A 61 -15.72 -38.84 11.90
N GLU A 62 -16.03 -37.55 11.72
CA GLU A 62 -16.37 -36.99 10.41
C GLU A 62 -15.19 -37.07 9.42
N PRO A 63 -15.45 -37.13 8.10
CA PRO A 63 -14.43 -37.32 7.09
C PRO A 63 -13.57 -36.06 6.90
N VAL A 64 -12.32 -36.28 6.51
CA VAL A 64 -11.40 -35.25 6.00
C VAL A 64 -10.81 -35.72 4.69
N ILE A 65 -10.98 -34.93 3.64
CA ILE A 65 -10.52 -35.29 2.29
C ILE A 65 -9.50 -34.25 1.82
N THR A 66 -8.27 -34.69 1.53
CA THR A 66 -7.27 -33.81 0.93
C THR A 66 -7.51 -33.61 -0.56
N THR A 67 -7.30 -32.39 -1.05
CA THR A 67 -7.34 -32.07 -2.48
C THR A 67 -6.01 -32.35 -3.18
N GLY A 68 -4.93 -32.56 -2.41
CA GLY A 68 -3.56 -32.68 -2.93
C GLY A 68 -3.03 -31.41 -3.59
N ARG A 69 -3.61 -30.25 -3.28
CA ARG A 69 -3.22 -28.96 -3.83
C ARG A 69 -3.20 -27.88 -2.74
N PRO A 70 -2.23 -26.95 -2.77
CA PRO A 70 -2.17 -25.85 -1.81
C PRO A 70 -3.26 -24.81 -2.07
N LEU A 71 -3.49 -23.94 -1.08
CA LEU A 71 -4.35 -22.77 -1.23
C LEU A 71 -3.85 -21.94 -2.41
N SER A 72 -4.68 -21.81 -3.43
CA SER A 72 -4.36 -21.12 -4.67
C SER A 72 -5.43 -20.11 -5.02
N VAL A 73 -5.01 -18.99 -5.60
CA VAL A 73 -5.91 -17.99 -6.18
C VAL A 73 -6.10 -18.22 -7.66
N GLU A 74 -7.25 -17.84 -8.16
CA GLU A 74 -7.56 -17.79 -9.58
C GLU A 74 -7.19 -16.42 -10.13
N LEU A 75 -6.35 -16.38 -11.15
CA LEU A 75 -5.78 -15.17 -11.73
C LEU A 75 -6.23 -15.06 -13.18
N GLY A 76 -7.05 -14.08 -13.48
CA GLY A 76 -7.63 -13.86 -14.81
C GLY A 76 -8.52 -12.63 -14.84
N PRO A 77 -9.14 -12.31 -15.99
CA PRO A 77 -10.10 -11.22 -16.09
C PRO A 77 -11.27 -11.38 -15.12
N GLY A 78 -11.69 -10.29 -14.50
CA GLY A 78 -12.73 -10.29 -13.46
C GLY A 78 -12.19 -10.16 -12.03
N LEU A 79 -10.90 -9.84 -11.86
CA LEU A 79 -10.30 -9.50 -10.56
C LEU A 79 -10.55 -8.04 -10.19
N ILE A 80 -10.38 -7.13 -11.13
CA ILE A 80 -10.55 -5.69 -10.90
C ILE A 80 -12.02 -5.37 -10.62
N SER A 81 -12.26 -4.37 -9.78
CA SER A 81 -13.57 -3.93 -9.30
C SER A 81 -14.30 -4.95 -8.42
N GLN A 82 -13.63 -6.03 -8.03
CA GLN A 82 -14.21 -7.08 -7.19
C GLN A 82 -13.77 -6.97 -5.73
N MET A 83 -14.60 -7.58 -4.90
CA MET A 83 -14.39 -7.71 -3.48
C MET A 83 -14.37 -9.19 -3.10
N PHE A 84 -13.25 -9.60 -2.52
CA PHE A 84 -13.01 -10.96 -2.07
C PHE A 84 -12.83 -11.03 -0.56
N ASP A 85 -13.05 -12.21 0.00
CA ASP A 85 -12.58 -12.51 1.36
C ASP A 85 -11.11 -12.98 1.38
N GLY A 86 -10.61 -13.37 2.56
CA GLY A 86 -9.20 -13.76 2.73
C GLY A 86 -8.74 -14.97 1.91
N ILE A 87 -9.64 -15.80 1.40
CA ILE A 87 -9.36 -16.96 0.54
C ILE A 87 -9.93 -16.81 -0.87
N GLN A 88 -10.16 -15.56 -1.30
CA GLN A 88 -10.66 -15.20 -2.62
C GLN A 88 -12.12 -15.63 -2.90
N ARG A 89 -12.99 -15.79 -1.92
CA ARG A 89 -14.42 -15.94 -2.20
C ARG A 89 -15.01 -14.59 -2.61
N PRO A 90 -15.76 -14.48 -3.73
CA PRO A 90 -16.36 -13.23 -4.17
C PRO A 90 -17.56 -12.88 -3.28
N LEU A 91 -17.45 -11.78 -2.53
CA LEU A 91 -18.44 -11.43 -1.49
C LEU A 91 -19.80 -11.02 -2.05
N GLU A 92 -19.83 -10.29 -3.17
CA GLU A 92 -21.08 -9.88 -3.81
C GLU A 92 -21.85 -11.09 -4.36
N SER A 93 -21.20 -11.95 -5.14
CA SER A 93 -21.81 -13.18 -5.67
C SER A 93 -22.24 -14.11 -4.54
N PHE A 94 -21.50 -14.15 -3.44
CA PHE A 94 -21.85 -14.95 -2.27
C PHE A 94 -23.17 -14.46 -1.65
N LYS A 95 -23.33 -13.13 -1.49
CA LYS A 95 -24.56 -12.50 -1.00
C LYS A 95 -25.75 -12.76 -1.93
N GLU A 96 -25.55 -12.67 -3.24
CA GLU A 96 -26.60 -12.94 -4.23
C GLU A 96 -27.11 -14.39 -4.18
N VAL A 97 -26.18 -15.35 -4.10
CA VAL A 97 -26.55 -16.78 -4.09
C VAL A 97 -27.18 -17.21 -2.76
N THR A 98 -26.62 -16.75 -1.64
CA THR A 98 -27.08 -17.18 -0.31
C THR A 98 -28.23 -16.35 0.24
N GLN A 99 -28.52 -15.19 -0.34
CA GLN A 99 -29.50 -14.21 0.16
C GLN A 99 -29.25 -13.83 1.64
N SER A 100 -27.98 -13.81 2.03
CA SER A 100 -27.54 -13.55 3.40
C SER A 100 -26.38 -12.55 3.41
N ASP A 101 -26.38 -11.66 4.38
CA ASP A 101 -25.26 -10.76 4.66
C ASP A 101 -24.11 -11.45 5.43
N PHE A 102 -24.31 -12.73 5.81
CA PHE A 102 -23.31 -13.53 6.52
C PHE A 102 -22.75 -14.63 5.61
N LEU A 103 -21.45 -14.91 5.76
CA LEU A 103 -20.81 -16.04 5.08
C LEU A 103 -21.37 -17.36 5.60
N ILE A 104 -22.12 -18.08 4.78
CA ILE A 104 -22.69 -19.39 5.11
C ILE A 104 -21.62 -20.45 4.90
N ARG A 105 -21.44 -21.33 5.88
CA ARG A 105 -20.46 -22.42 5.88
C ARG A 105 -20.74 -23.47 4.81
N GLY A 106 -19.66 -24.00 4.22
CA GLY A 106 -19.75 -25.09 3.23
C GLY A 106 -20.33 -24.68 1.88
N VAL A 107 -20.59 -23.39 1.66
CA VAL A 107 -20.98 -22.86 0.34
C VAL A 107 -19.73 -22.59 -0.48
N GLU A 108 -19.60 -23.24 -1.62
CA GLU A 108 -18.50 -23.07 -2.57
C GLU A 108 -18.98 -22.32 -3.80
N LEU A 109 -18.30 -21.21 -4.10
CA LEU A 109 -18.51 -20.45 -5.33
C LEU A 109 -17.20 -20.35 -6.10
N PRO A 110 -17.23 -20.29 -7.43
CA PRO A 110 -16.04 -19.99 -8.23
C PRO A 110 -15.47 -18.62 -7.83
N ASN A 111 -14.15 -18.54 -7.71
CA ASN A 111 -13.48 -17.29 -7.33
C ASN A 111 -13.61 -16.21 -8.41
N LEU A 112 -13.56 -16.60 -9.68
CA LEU A 112 -13.88 -15.74 -10.83
C LEU A 112 -15.22 -16.12 -11.44
N ASN A 113 -15.91 -15.15 -12.01
CA ASN A 113 -17.20 -15.38 -12.68
C ASN A 113 -17.01 -16.29 -13.91
N ARG A 114 -17.71 -17.45 -13.94
CA ARG A 114 -17.63 -18.43 -15.03
C ARG A 114 -18.54 -18.14 -16.22
N GLU A 115 -19.51 -17.23 -16.03
CA GLU A 115 -20.49 -16.90 -17.06
C GLU A 115 -20.10 -15.64 -17.83
N ALA A 116 -19.29 -14.77 -17.23
CA ALA A 116 -18.81 -13.55 -17.87
C ALA A 116 -17.95 -13.87 -19.10
N LYS A 117 -18.23 -13.19 -20.20
CA LYS A 117 -17.47 -13.29 -21.44
C LYS A 117 -16.55 -12.09 -21.61
N TRP A 118 -15.35 -12.39 -22.02
CA TRP A 118 -14.26 -11.43 -22.20
C TRP A 118 -13.77 -11.45 -23.65
N SER A 119 -13.71 -10.30 -24.28
CA SER A 119 -13.24 -10.15 -25.67
C SER A 119 -11.72 -10.26 -25.71
N PHE A 120 -11.21 -11.40 -26.10
CA PHE A 120 -9.78 -11.68 -26.22
C PHE A 120 -9.26 -11.32 -27.60
N LYS A 121 -8.19 -10.52 -27.63
CA LYS A 121 -7.48 -10.11 -28.85
C LYS A 121 -6.06 -10.68 -28.80
N PRO A 122 -5.68 -11.62 -29.68
CA PRO A 122 -4.34 -12.17 -29.72
C PRO A 122 -3.31 -11.14 -30.17
N SER A 123 -2.14 -11.17 -29.56
CA SER A 123 -0.96 -10.38 -29.95
C SER A 123 0.05 -11.18 -30.73
N LEU A 124 -0.10 -12.51 -30.74
CA LEU A 124 0.77 -13.48 -31.39
C LEU A 124 0.02 -14.27 -32.45
N SER A 125 0.79 -14.94 -33.31
CA SER A 125 0.27 -15.78 -34.40
C SER A 125 0.62 -17.24 -34.20
N VAL A 126 -0.14 -18.13 -34.85
CA VAL A 126 0.21 -19.54 -34.93
C VAL A 126 1.60 -19.68 -35.58
N GLY A 127 2.47 -20.42 -34.91
CA GLY A 127 3.86 -20.61 -35.32
C GLY A 127 4.89 -19.86 -34.47
N ASP A 128 4.47 -18.87 -33.70
CA ASP A 128 5.36 -18.13 -32.84
C ASP A 128 5.87 -19.01 -31.68
N HIS A 129 7.11 -18.77 -31.28
CA HIS A 129 7.71 -19.45 -30.14
C HIS A 129 7.56 -18.56 -28.90
N VAL A 130 7.11 -19.15 -27.79
CA VAL A 130 6.82 -18.45 -26.55
C VAL A 130 7.50 -19.13 -25.37
N ILE A 131 7.82 -18.32 -24.37
CA ILE A 131 8.32 -18.77 -23.07
C ILE A 131 7.39 -18.27 -21.95
N ALA A 132 7.55 -18.84 -20.75
CA ALA A 132 6.79 -18.42 -19.58
C ALA A 132 6.83 -16.90 -19.38
N GLY A 133 5.68 -16.27 -19.23
CA GLY A 133 5.54 -14.82 -19.04
C GLY A 133 5.33 -14.02 -20.32
N ASP A 134 5.50 -14.58 -21.52
CA ASP A 134 5.17 -13.90 -22.77
C ASP A 134 3.67 -13.57 -22.85
N VAL A 135 3.34 -12.41 -23.39
CA VAL A 135 1.95 -11.97 -23.58
C VAL A 135 1.39 -12.59 -24.84
N LEU A 136 0.33 -13.39 -24.70
CA LEU A 136 -0.39 -14.04 -25.80
C LEU A 136 -1.40 -13.10 -26.46
N GLY A 137 -1.98 -12.20 -25.69
CA GLY A 137 -3.00 -11.28 -26.12
C GLY A 137 -3.58 -10.51 -24.94
N THR A 138 -4.61 -9.73 -25.20
CA THR A 138 -5.19 -8.81 -24.21
C THR A 138 -6.70 -8.92 -24.15
N VAL A 139 -7.24 -8.53 -22.99
CA VAL A 139 -8.66 -8.37 -22.71
C VAL A 139 -8.87 -7.01 -22.07
N GLN A 140 -9.79 -6.19 -22.55
CA GLN A 140 -10.16 -4.95 -21.87
C GLN A 140 -11.03 -5.31 -20.65
N GLU A 141 -10.45 -5.30 -19.45
CA GLU A 141 -11.14 -5.71 -18.23
C GLU A 141 -12.01 -4.56 -17.68
N THR A 142 -11.43 -3.36 -17.59
CA THR A 142 -12.14 -2.13 -17.24
C THR A 142 -11.81 -1.03 -18.25
N GLU A 143 -12.39 0.14 -18.10
CA GLU A 143 -12.11 1.28 -18.98
C GLU A 143 -10.64 1.73 -18.93
N VAL A 144 -9.95 1.45 -17.83
CA VAL A 144 -8.56 1.89 -17.59
C VAL A 144 -7.55 0.76 -17.58
N ILE A 145 -7.97 -0.51 -17.42
CA ILE A 145 -7.08 -1.65 -17.29
C ILE A 145 -7.25 -2.62 -18.46
N GLU A 146 -6.16 -2.80 -19.20
CA GLU A 146 -6.00 -3.86 -20.20
C GLU A 146 -5.36 -5.09 -19.58
N HIS A 147 -6.12 -6.17 -19.45
CA HIS A 147 -5.64 -7.41 -18.86
C HIS A 147 -4.81 -8.19 -19.89
N ARG A 148 -3.55 -8.46 -19.56
CA ARG A 148 -2.60 -9.17 -20.43
C ARG A 148 -2.58 -10.64 -20.07
N ILE A 149 -2.96 -11.49 -21.03
CA ILE A 149 -2.95 -12.94 -20.88
C ILE A 149 -1.54 -13.44 -21.14
N MET A 150 -0.93 -14.04 -20.13
CA MET A 150 0.48 -14.44 -20.16
C MET A 150 0.61 -15.97 -20.20
N VAL A 151 1.66 -16.46 -20.86
CA VAL A 151 2.04 -17.87 -20.82
C VAL A 151 2.35 -18.25 -19.37
N PRO A 152 1.72 -19.32 -18.83
CA PRO A 152 1.95 -19.77 -17.46
C PRO A 152 3.40 -20.19 -17.20
N TYR A 153 3.78 -20.16 -15.92
CA TYR A 153 5.11 -20.59 -15.48
C TYR A 153 5.38 -22.06 -15.88
N GLN A 154 6.60 -22.35 -16.34
CA GLN A 154 7.06 -23.65 -16.84
C GLN A 154 6.45 -24.10 -18.19
N ILE A 155 5.68 -23.27 -18.84
CA ILE A 155 5.20 -23.55 -20.19
C ILE A 155 6.07 -22.80 -21.19
N GLU A 156 6.63 -23.52 -22.14
CA GLU A 156 7.38 -22.98 -23.28
C GLU A 156 7.16 -23.85 -24.51
N GLY A 157 7.15 -23.27 -25.69
CA GLY A 157 6.97 -24.01 -26.93
C GLY A 157 6.44 -23.18 -28.08
N LYS A 158 5.86 -23.83 -29.03
CA LYS A 158 5.30 -23.22 -30.24
C LYS A 158 3.79 -23.08 -30.14
N VAL A 159 3.26 -21.93 -30.44
CA VAL A 159 1.82 -21.71 -30.55
C VAL A 159 1.28 -22.44 -31.75
N ILE A 160 0.42 -23.44 -31.53
CA ILE A 160 -0.22 -24.22 -32.58
C ILE A 160 -1.66 -23.84 -32.87
N ALA A 161 -2.32 -23.21 -31.89
CA ALA A 161 -3.64 -22.61 -32.03
C ALA A 161 -3.79 -21.39 -31.12
N ILE A 162 -4.45 -20.36 -31.60
CA ILE A 162 -4.85 -19.18 -30.82
C ILE A 162 -6.12 -18.62 -31.44
N ALA A 163 -7.14 -18.36 -30.61
CA ALA A 163 -8.45 -17.89 -31.03
C ALA A 163 -8.63 -16.41 -30.68
N GLU A 164 -9.43 -15.71 -31.48
CA GLU A 164 -9.92 -14.34 -31.20
C GLU A 164 -11.44 -14.38 -30.99
N GLY A 165 -11.96 -13.63 -30.04
CA GLY A 165 -13.40 -13.55 -29.79
C GLY A 165 -13.75 -13.46 -28.31
N ASP A 166 -15.02 -13.73 -28.00
CA ASP A 166 -15.58 -13.62 -26.67
C ASP A 166 -15.59 -14.99 -25.97
N PHE A 167 -14.83 -15.11 -24.89
CA PHE A 167 -14.64 -16.36 -24.16
C PHE A 167 -14.88 -16.18 -22.67
N THR A 168 -15.32 -17.25 -22.01
CA THR A 168 -15.30 -17.35 -20.55
C THR A 168 -13.87 -17.65 -20.07
N VAL A 169 -13.66 -17.54 -18.76
CA VAL A 169 -12.32 -17.77 -18.19
C VAL A 169 -11.86 -19.24 -18.24
N GLU A 170 -12.75 -20.18 -18.52
CA GLU A 170 -12.47 -21.62 -18.56
C GLU A 170 -12.37 -22.19 -19.99
N GLU A 171 -12.85 -21.47 -21.01
CA GLU A 171 -12.76 -21.90 -22.40
C GLU A 171 -11.30 -21.89 -22.87
N THR A 172 -10.90 -22.95 -23.62
CA THR A 172 -9.57 -23.02 -24.21
C THR A 172 -9.46 -22.01 -25.34
N ILE A 173 -8.49 -21.08 -25.24
CA ILE A 173 -8.27 -20.00 -26.21
C ILE A 173 -6.95 -20.14 -26.97
N TYR A 174 -6.00 -20.94 -26.47
CA TYR A 174 -4.73 -21.19 -27.14
C TYR A 174 -4.20 -22.59 -26.81
N GLU A 175 -3.36 -23.09 -27.71
CA GLU A 175 -2.64 -24.36 -27.54
C GLU A 175 -1.15 -24.15 -27.85
N ILE A 176 -0.28 -24.68 -26.98
CA ILE A 176 1.18 -24.62 -27.12
C ILE A 176 1.72 -26.05 -27.18
N GLU A 177 2.45 -26.36 -28.26
CA GLU A 177 3.24 -27.57 -28.36
C GLU A 177 4.57 -27.39 -27.65
N GLN A 178 4.74 -28.07 -26.52
CA GLN A 178 5.93 -28.00 -25.71
C GLN A 178 7.09 -28.78 -26.32
N VAL A 179 8.32 -28.52 -25.84
CA VAL A 179 9.55 -29.20 -26.34
C VAL A 179 9.48 -30.73 -26.20
N ASN A 180 8.76 -31.23 -25.18
CA ASN A 180 8.53 -32.66 -24.95
C ASN A 180 7.45 -33.28 -25.86
N GLY A 181 6.81 -32.49 -26.73
CA GLY A 181 5.73 -32.91 -27.63
C GLY A 181 4.34 -32.91 -26.97
N GLU A 182 4.21 -32.53 -25.70
CA GLU A 182 2.92 -32.38 -25.04
C GLU A 182 2.23 -31.10 -25.49
N ILE A 183 0.90 -31.16 -25.65
CA ILE A 183 0.09 -29.98 -25.99
C ILE A 183 -0.49 -29.41 -24.71
N TYR A 184 -0.09 -28.18 -24.37
CA TYR A 184 -0.70 -27.42 -23.31
C TYR A 184 -1.90 -26.64 -23.86
N LYS A 185 -3.07 -26.79 -23.21
CA LYS A 185 -4.31 -26.07 -23.54
C LYS A 185 -4.51 -24.96 -22.50
N GLY A 186 -4.46 -23.72 -22.96
CA GLY A 186 -4.56 -22.57 -22.09
C GLY A 186 -5.90 -21.86 -22.19
N THR A 187 -6.27 -21.22 -21.08
CA THR A 187 -7.48 -20.44 -20.90
C THR A 187 -7.14 -19.00 -20.52
N LEU A 188 -8.14 -18.14 -20.31
CA LEU A 188 -7.93 -16.78 -19.79
C LEU A 188 -7.50 -16.76 -18.33
N MET A 189 -7.57 -17.86 -17.62
CA MET A 189 -7.32 -17.99 -16.19
C MET A 189 -6.13 -18.91 -15.90
N GLN A 190 -5.38 -18.58 -14.87
CA GLN A 190 -4.36 -19.47 -14.28
C GLN A 190 -4.53 -19.53 -12.74
N LYS A 191 -4.03 -20.59 -12.10
CA LYS A 191 -4.05 -20.76 -10.65
C LYS A 191 -2.63 -20.63 -10.12
N TRP A 192 -2.49 -19.95 -8.95
CA TRP A 192 -1.19 -19.81 -8.30
C TRP A 192 -1.30 -20.00 -6.79
N PRO A 193 -0.38 -20.77 -6.16
CA PRO A 193 -0.33 -20.96 -4.71
C PRO A 193 0.00 -19.65 -4.01
N VAL A 194 -0.82 -19.23 -3.04
CA VAL A 194 -0.68 -17.92 -2.40
C VAL A 194 0.60 -17.78 -1.56
N ARG A 195 1.08 -18.89 -0.97
CA ARG A 195 2.28 -18.89 -0.13
C ARG A 195 3.59 -18.90 -0.93
N ARG A 196 3.51 -19.07 -2.23
CA ARG A 196 4.67 -19.06 -3.12
C ARG A 196 4.72 -17.77 -3.93
N GLY A 197 5.80 -16.99 -3.77
CA GLY A 197 6.05 -15.81 -4.61
C GLY A 197 6.10 -16.19 -6.11
N ARG A 198 5.57 -15.32 -6.97
CA ARG A 198 5.65 -15.51 -8.40
C ARG A 198 7.07 -15.26 -8.90
N PRO A 199 7.60 -16.10 -9.80
CA PRO A 199 8.98 -15.98 -10.25
C PRO A 199 9.19 -14.70 -11.09
N ILE A 200 10.40 -14.18 -11.02
CA ILE A 200 10.86 -13.00 -11.74
C ILE A 200 12.17 -13.29 -12.46
N ALA A 201 12.48 -12.54 -13.50
CA ALA A 201 13.76 -12.66 -14.18
C ALA A 201 14.88 -11.98 -13.39
N GLN A 202 14.65 -10.75 -12.90
CA GLN A 202 15.63 -9.97 -12.16
C GLN A 202 14.95 -8.97 -11.22
N LYS A 203 15.54 -8.75 -10.05
CA LYS A 203 15.15 -7.67 -9.13
C LYS A 203 15.97 -6.41 -9.44
N LEU A 204 15.32 -5.27 -9.52
CA LEU A 204 15.93 -3.98 -9.83
C LEU A 204 15.88 -3.04 -8.62
N ILE A 205 16.78 -2.07 -8.59
CA ILE A 205 16.76 -1.01 -7.58
C ILE A 205 15.61 -0.04 -7.90
N PRO A 206 14.67 0.20 -6.99
CA PRO A 206 13.62 1.18 -7.19
C PRO A 206 14.17 2.60 -7.04
N VAL A 207 13.87 3.48 -7.99
CA VAL A 207 14.38 4.87 -8.02
C VAL A 207 13.29 5.90 -8.31
N GLU A 208 12.20 5.49 -8.98
CA GLU A 208 11.11 6.39 -9.34
C GLU A 208 10.20 6.64 -8.12
N PRO A 209 9.90 7.91 -7.77
CA PRO A 209 9.02 8.20 -6.66
C PRO A 209 7.58 7.77 -6.97
N MET A 210 6.91 7.20 -5.96
CA MET A 210 5.47 7.07 -5.96
C MET A 210 4.89 8.36 -5.39
N VAL A 211 4.33 9.20 -6.25
CA VAL A 211 3.71 10.46 -5.83
C VAL A 211 2.33 10.18 -5.28
N THR A 212 2.07 10.59 -4.06
CA THR A 212 0.81 10.34 -3.34
C THR A 212 -0.11 11.55 -3.29
N GLY A 213 0.40 12.74 -3.64
CA GLY A 213 -0.31 14.00 -3.48
C GLY A 213 -0.37 14.50 -2.03
N GLN A 214 0.24 13.76 -1.09
CA GLN A 214 0.36 14.14 0.30
C GLN A 214 1.71 14.80 0.55
N ARG A 215 1.71 16.10 0.88
CA ARG A 215 2.94 16.92 0.99
C ARG A 215 3.97 16.37 1.97
N VAL A 216 3.53 15.91 3.13
CA VAL A 216 4.44 15.35 4.14
C VAL A 216 5.12 14.07 3.66
N ILE A 217 4.41 13.24 2.90
CA ILE A 217 4.94 11.99 2.35
C ILE A 217 5.89 12.32 1.21
N ASP A 218 5.38 12.94 0.16
CA ASP A 218 6.12 13.14 -1.10
C ASP A 218 7.38 13.99 -0.93
N THR A 219 7.35 14.93 0.02
CA THR A 219 8.48 15.85 0.24
C THR A 219 9.46 15.33 1.27
N PHE A 220 9.00 14.93 2.46
CA PHE A 220 9.92 14.59 3.55
C PHE A 220 10.21 13.11 3.67
N PHE A 221 9.24 12.26 3.36
CA PHE A 221 9.35 10.81 3.57
C PHE A 221 8.88 10.02 2.35
N PRO A 222 9.44 10.29 1.16
CA PRO A 222 8.97 9.69 -0.07
C PRO A 222 9.23 8.19 -0.12
N VAL A 223 8.37 7.49 -0.84
CA VAL A 223 8.53 6.07 -1.16
C VAL A 223 8.68 5.92 -2.67
N THR A 224 9.50 4.97 -3.09
CA THR A 224 9.66 4.63 -4.51
C THR A 224 8.58 3.67 -4.99
N LYS A 225 8.25 3.69 -6.28
CA LYS A 225 7.53 2.59 -6.93
C LYS A 225 8.37 1.32 -6.80
N GLY A 226 7.85 0.33 -6.12
CA GLY A 226 8.59 -0.87 -5.74
C GLY A 226 9.26 -0.79 -4.36
N GLY A 227 8.95 0.23 -3.56
CA GLY A 227 9.42 0.38 -2.20
C GLY A 227 8.53 -0.30 -1.17
N ALA A 228 8.93 -0.21 0.10
CA ALA A 228 8.18 -0.71 1.24
C ALA A 228 8.10 0.36 2.32
N ALA A 229 6.88 0.63 2.80
CA ALA A 229 6.60 1.61 3.83
C ALA A 229 5.73 1.03 4.96
N ALA A 230 5.92 1.51 6.17
CA ALA A 230 5.06 1.22 7.31
C ALA A 230 4.41 2.50 7.83
N VAL A 231 3.14 2.38 8.24
CA VAL A 231 2.34 3.43 8.87
C VAL A 231 1.98 3.00 10.28
N PRO A 232 2.91 3.05 11.24
CA PRO A 232 2.58 2.75 12.61
C PRO A 232 1.93 3.95 13.30
N GLY A 233 0.99 3.66 14.19
CA GLY A 233 0.38 4.70 15.00
C GLY A 233 -0.73 4.18 15.89
N PRO A 234 -1.07 4.95 16.94
CA PRO A 234 -2.13 4.60 17.84
C PRO A 234 -3.49 4.63 17.14
N PHE A 235 -4.48 4.05 17.79
CA PHE A 235 -5.86 4.09 17.31
C PHE A 235 -6.35 5.55 17.21
N GLY A 236 -7.06 5.86 16.12
CA GLY A 236 -7.61 7.21 15.91
C GLY A 236 -6.61 8.25 15.38
N ALA A 237 -5.36 7.88 15.12
CA ALA A 237 -4.36 8.79 14.55
C ALA A 237 -4.46 8.98 13.02
N GLY A 238 -5.44 8.34 12.36
CA GLY A 238 -5.72 8.52 10.93
C GLY A 238 -4.99 7.56 10.00
N LYS A 239 -4.59 6.36 10.45
CA LYS A 239 -3.95 5.33 9.60
C LYS A 239 -4.73 5.03 8.34
N THR A 240 -6.01 4.69 8.51
CA THR A 240 -6.93 4.35 7.42
C THR A 240 -7.09 5.52 6.46
N VAL A 241 -7.22 6.76 6.96
CA VAL A 241 -7.34 7.96 6.11
C VAL A 241 -6.08 8.15 5.25
N VAL A 242 -4.88 7.98 5.82
CA VAL A 242 -3.62 8.06 5.05
C VAL A 242 -3.60 7.01 3.94
N GLN A 243 -3.98 5.76 4.22
CA GLN A 243 -4.02 4.70 3.22
C GLN A 243 -5.08 4.96 2.15
N HIS A 244 -6.26 5.46 2.50
CA HIS A 244 -7.30 5.85 1.53
C HIS A 244 -6.82 6.98 0.62
N GLN A 245 -6.16 8.00 1.15
CA GLN A 245 -5.59 9.08 0.34
C GLN A 245 -4.54 8.56 -0.64
N ILE A 246 -3.68 7.63 -0.20
CA ILE A 246 -2.70 7.00 -1.09
C ILE A 246 -3.42 6.14 -2.14
N ALA A 247 -4.40 5.34 -1.77
CA ALA A 247 -5.18 4.53 -2.70
C ALA A 247 -5.85 5.38 -3.80
N LYS A 248 -6.37 6.54 -3.40
CA LYS A 248 -7.07 7.46 -4.30
C LYS A 248 -6.13 8.18 -5.26
N PHE A 249 -4.98 8.66 -4.79
CA PHE A 249 -4.17 9.64 -5.51
C PHE A 249 -2.80 9.15 -5.95
N ALA A 250 -2.32 8.00 -5.44
CA ALA A 250 -1.00 7.50 -5.84
C ALA A 250 -0.93 7.28 -7.36
N ASN A 251 0.20 7.69 -7.94
CA ASN A 251 0.48 7.54 -9.36
C ASN A 251 0.88 6.10 -9.73
N VAL A 252 0.04 5.15 -9.35
CA VAL A 252 0.13 3.73 -9.68
C VAL A 252 -1.01 3.30 -10.59
N ASP A 253 -0.82 2.19 -11.30
CA ASP A 253 -1.82 1.70 -12.26
C ASP A 253 -2.92 0.92 -11.54
N ILE A 254 -2.58 0.12 -10.55
CA ILE A 254 -3.48 -0.79 -9.83
C ILE A 254 -3.26 -0.67 -8.32
N VAL A 255 -4.37 -0.73 -7.58
CA VAL A 255 -4.39 -0.74 -6.13
C VAL A 255 -4.99 -2.06 -5.63
N ILE A 256 -4.29 -2.73 -4.72
CA ILE A 256 -4.80 -3.87 -3.97
C ILE A 256 -4.96 -3.42 -2.52
N TYR A 257 -6.19 -3.38 -2.02
CA TYR A 257 -6.46 -3.01 -0.64
C TYR A 257 -6.86 -4.25 0.16
N VAL A 258 -6.09 -4.55 1.21
CA VAL A 258 -6.31 -5.71 2.08
C VAL A 258 -6.72 -5.22 3.46
N GLY A 259 -8.00 -5.31 3.77
CA GLY A 259 -8.52 -5.13 5.12
C GLY A 259 -8.32 -6.42 5.91
N CYS A 260 -7.29 -6.47 6.74
CA CYS A 260 -6.91 -7.65 7.51
C CYS A 260 -7.28 -7.48 8.98
N GLY A 261 -8.39 -8.07 9.40
CA GLY A 261 -8.86 -8.05 10.78
C GLY A 261 -9.41 -6.70 11.25
N GLU A 262 -9.74 -5.82 10.32
CA GLU A 262 -10.36 -4.53 10.62
C GLU A 262 -11.81 -4.67 11.07
N ARG A 263 -12.34 -3.60 11.63
CA ARG A 263 -13.72 -3.59 12.10
C ARG A 263 -14.68 -3.60 10.92
N GLY A 264 -15.81 -4.29 11.07
CA GLY A 264 -16.82 -4.39 10.02
C GLY A 264 -17.32 -3.02 9.52
N ASN A 265 -17.49 -2.04 10.41
CA ASN A 265 -17.92 -0.69 10.05
C ASN A 265 -16.85 0.05 9.21
N GLU A 266 -15.56 -0.06 9.56
CA GLU A 266 -14.45 0.56 8.78
C GLU A 266 -14.37 -0.06 7.38
N MET A 267 -14.53 -1.38 7.27
CA MET A 267 -14.61 -2.03 5.94
C MET A 267 -15.86 -1.61 5.17
N THR A 268 -16.99 -1.46 5.83
CA THR A 268 -18.22 -0.97 5.17
C THR A 268 -18.04 0.43 4.62
N ASP A 269 -17.32 1.31 5.34
CA ASP A 269 -16.99 2.64 4.86
C ASP A 269 -16.13 2.57 3.59
N VAL A 270 -15.08 1.73 3.56
CA VAL A 270 -14.27 1.49 2.35
C VAL A 270 -15.13 1.01 1.19
N LEU A 271 -16.03 0.06 1.44
CA LEU A 271 -16.90 -0.53 0.42
C LEU A 271 -17.91 0.44 -0.16
N ASN A 272 -18.37 1.40 0.64
CA ASN A 272 -19.31 2.43 0.19
C ASN A 272 -18.58 3.61 -0.47
N GLU A 273 -17.43 4.02 0.07
CA GLU A 273 -16.69 5.19 -0.40
C GLU A 273 -15.92 4.94 -1.71
N PHE A 274 -15.22 3.79 -1.83
CA PHE A 274 -14.37 3.55 -3.01
C PHE A 274 -15.11 3.57 -4.35
N PRO A 275 -16.32 3.03 -4.50
CA PRO A 275 -17.06 3.15 -5.77
C PRO A 275 -17.45 4.59 -6.13
N GLU A 276 -17.63 5.46 -5.12
CA GLU A 276 -18.02 6.86 -5.31
C GLU A 276 -16.82 7.78 -5.55
N LEU A 277 -15.61 7.35 -5.14
CA LEU A 277 -14.40 8.14 -5.36
C LEU A 277 -13.98 8.12 -6.84
N ILE A 278 -13.72 9.31 -7.35
CA ILE A 278 -13.24 9.51 -8.72
C ILE A 278 -11.72 9.69 -8.72
N ASP A 279 -11.04 8.93 -9.56
CA ASP A 279 -9.62 9.10 -9.83
C ASP A 279 -9.40 10.39 -10.62
N PRO A 280 -8.68 11.38 -10.08
CA PRO A 280 -8.46 12.65 -10.76
C PRO A 280 -7.65 12.50 -12.06
N ALA A 281 -6.88 11.45 -12.22
CA ALA A 281 -6.06 11.22 -13.40
C ALA A 281 -6.87 10.66 -14.58
N THR A 282 -7.86 9.80 -14.30
CA THR A 282 -8.63 9.08 -15.33
C THR A 282 -10.07 9.58 -15.46
N GLY A 283 -10.61 10.26 -14.43
CA GLY A 283 -12.02 10.65 -14.35
C GLY A 283 -12.98 9.48 -14.10
N GLN A 284 -12.46 8.28 -13.86
CA GLN A 284 -13.24 7.07 -13.58
C GLN A 284 -13.26 6.77 -12.08
N SER A 285 -14.18 5.90 -11.65
CA SER A 285 -14.15 5.40 -10.27
C SER A 285 -12.83 4.72 -9.97
N ILE A 286 -12.27 4.93 -8.78
CA ILE A 286 -11.04 4.23 -8.36
C ILE A 286 -11.22 2.72 -8.32
N MET A 287 -12.45 2.22 -8.19
CA MET A 287 -12.75 0.78 -8.30
C MET A 287 -12.36 0.21 -9.66
N ALA A 288 -12.37 1.00 -10.73
CA ALA A 288 -11.95 0.54 -12.07
C ALA A 288 -10.46 0.11 -12.16
N ARG A 289 -9.67 0.39 -11.12
CA ARG A 289 -8.28 -0.03 -10.97
C ARG A 289 -7.96 -0.67 -9.61
N THR A 290 -8.98 -1.08 -8.85
CA THR A 290 -8.81 -1.57 -7.48
C THR A 290 -9.36 -2.97 -7.30
N VAL A 291 -8.66 -3.78 -6.51
CA VAL A 291 -9.13 -5.05 -5.96
C VAL A 291 -9.22 -4.91 -4.44
N LEU A 292 -10.36 -5.27 -3.86
CA LEU A 292 -10.58 -5.24 -2.41
C LEU A 292 -10.55 -6.66 -1.85
N ILE A 293 -9.82 -6.85 -0.75
CA ILE A 293 -9.84 -8.07 0.04
C ILE A 293 -10.27 -7.70 1.44
N ALA A 294 -11.44 -8.20 1.85
CA ALA A 294 -12.04 -7.88 3.14
C ALA A 294 -12.06 -9.11 4.04
N ASN A 295 -11.27 -9.06 5.11
CA ASN A 295 -11.38 -9.99 6.22
C ASN A 295 -11.57 -9.19 7.50
N THR A 296 -12.80 -9.13 7.97
CA THR A 296 -13.17 -8.39 9.19
C THR A 296 -12.81 -9.16 10.46
N SER A 297 -12.76 -8.46 11.58
CA SER A 297 -12.34 -9.00 12.88
C SER A 297 -13.22 -10.15 13.40
N ASN A 298 -14.46 -10.27 12.92
CA ASN A 298 -15.40 -11.35 13.25
C ASN A 298 -15.31 -12.56 12.31
N MET A 299 -14.53 -12.48 11.25
CA MET A 299 -14.26 -13.61 10.36
C MET A 299 -13.20 -14.55 10.95
N PRO A 300 -13.14 -15.82 10.50
CA PRO A 300 -12.18 -16.80 11.00
C PRO A 300 -10.73 -16.34 10.94
N VAL A 301 -9.98 -16.66 11.98
CA VAL A 301 -8.56 -16.27 12.15
C VAL A 301 -7.68 -16.78 11.01
N ALA A 302 -7.94 -17.99 10.55
CA ALA A 302 -7.23 -18.62 9.45
C ALA A 302 -7.38 -17.85 8.13
N ALA A 303 -8.57 -17.41 7.79
CA ALA A 303 -8.83 -16.58 6.62
C ALA A 303 -8.14 -15.21 6.73
N ARG A 304 -8.03 -14.67 7.95
CA ARG A 304 -7.29 -13.45 8.23
C ARG A 304 -5.81 -13.62 7.91
N GLU A 305 -5.21 -14.70 8.34
CA GLU A 305 -3.81 -15.02 8.03
C GLU A 305 -3.59 -15.16 6.52
N ALA A 306 -4.49 -15.83 5.81
CA ALA A 306 -4.39 -16.05 4.37
C ALA A 306 -4.57 -14.76 3.55
N SER A 307 -5.34 -13.78 4.04
CA SER A 307 -5.72 -12.57 3.28
C SER A 307 -4.52 -11.78 2.74
N ILE A 308 -3.44 -11.69 3.52
CA ILE A 308 -2.21 -11.00 3.12
C ILE A 308 -1.56 -11.71 1.93
N TYR A 309 -1.50 -13.04 1.93
CA TYR A 309 -0.92 -13.81 0.84
C TYR A 309 -1.79 -13.78 -0.41
N THR A 310 -3.11 -13.80 -0.25
CA THR A 310 -4.06 -13.62 -1.36
C THR A 310 -3.83 -12.26 -2.04
N GLY A 311 -3.74 -11.19 -1.27
CA GLY A 311 -3.51 -9.84 -1.78
C GLY A 311 -2.19 -9.70 -2.52
N ILE A 312 -1.09 -10.14 -1.92
CA ILE A 312 0.23 -9.99 -2.55
C ILE A 312 0.37 -10.85 -3.81
N THR A 313 -0.28 -12.02 -3.86
CA THR A 313 -0.27 -12.87 -5.06
C THR A 313 -1.01 -12.23 -6.22
N ILE A 314 -2.17 -11.60 -5.98
CA ILE A 314 -2.89 -10.83 -7.00
C ILE A 314 -2.04 -9.63 -7.44
N ALA A 315 -1.39 -8.93 -6.51
CA ALA A 315 -0.47 -7.84 -6.84
C ALA A 315 0.68 -8.29 -7.74
N GLU A 316 1.30 -9.44 -7.46
CA GLU A 316 2.36 -10.02 -8.28
C GLU A 316 1.89 -10.37 -9.69
N TYR A 317 0.65 -10.83 -9.84
CA TYR A 317 0.08 -11.16 -11.14
C TYR A 317 -0.04 -9.92 -12.04
N PHE A 318 -0.54 -8.80 -11.49
CA PHE A 318 -0.61 -7.54 -12.22
C PHE A 318 0.77 -6.90 -12.45
N ARG A 319 1.69 -7.02 -11.49
CA ARG A 319 3.10 -6.65 -11.71
C ARG A 319 3.70 -7.38 -12.90
N ASP A 320 3.44 -8.69 -13.04
CA ASP A 320 3.95 -9.50 -14.12
C ASP A 320 3.43 -9.05 -15.50
N MET A 321 2.29 -8.38 -15.54
CA MET A 321 1.80 -7.71 -16.76
C MET A 321 2.58 -6.41 -17.08
N GLY A 322 3.42 -5.92 -16.17
CA GLY A 322 4.18 -4.67 -16.33
C GLY A 322 3.50 -3.46 -15.70
N TYR A 323 2.52 -3.65 -14.83
CA TYR A 323 1.87 -2.57 -14.10
C TYR A 323 2.64 -2.17 -12.83
N ASN A 324 2.47 -0.91 -12.45
CA ASN A 324 2.87 -0.41 -11.15
C ASN A 324 1.71 -0.64 -10.18
N VAL A 325 1.92 -1.52 -9.21
CA VAL A 325 0.89 -1.92 -8.24
C VAL A 325 1.23 -1.36 -6.86
N ALA A 326 0.26 -0.79 -6.17
CA ALA A 326 0.36 -0.51 -4.74
C ALA A 326 -0.50 -1.51 -3.98
N ILE A 327 0.07 -2.16 -2.97
CA ILE A 327 -0.67 -3.00 -2.04
C ILE A 327 -0.69 -2.34 -0.66
N MET A 328 -1.87 -2.20 -0.10
CA MET A 328 -2.10 -1.64 1.23
C MET A 328 -2.66 -2.72 2.13
N ALA A 329 -2.00 -2.94 3.27
CA ALA A 329 -2.45 -3.90 4.28
C ALA A 329 -2.88 -3.15 5.55
N ASP A 330 -4.15 -3.19 5.87
CA ASP A 330 -4.73 -2.58 7.06
C ASP A 330 -5.42 -3.66 7.93
N SER A 331 -4.79 -4.20 8.97
CA SER A 331 -3.44 -3.90 9.40
C SER A 331 -2.59 -5.18 9.54
N THR A 332 -1.29 -5.03 9.34
CA THR A 332 -0.33 -6.15 9.53
C THR A 332 -0.24 -6.61 11.00
N SER A 333 -0.61 -5.78 11.96
CA SER A 333 -0.71 -6.16 13.37
C SER A 333 -1.79 -7.23 13.60
N ARG A 334 -2.91 -7.12 12.91
CA ARG A 334 -3.99 -8.11 12.99
C ARG A 334 -3.62 -9.43 12.33
N TRP A 335 -2.82 -9.36 11.28
CA TRP A 335 -2.21 -10.56 10.69
C TRP A 335 -1.25 -11.24 11.67
N ALA A 336 -0.39 -10.49 12.35
CA ALA A 336 0.51 -11.01 13.37
C ALA A 336 -0.25 -11.61 14.57
N GLU A 337 -1.35 -10.99 14.99
CA GLU A 337 -2.24 -11.56 16.02
C GLU A 337 -2.82 -12.91 15.57
N ALA A 338 -3.20 -13.06 14.30
CA ALA A 338 -3.66 -14.32 13.76
C ALA A 338 -2.56 -15.40 13.84
N LEU A 339 -1.32 -15.04 13.47
CA LEU A 339 -0.16 -15.95 13.61
C LEU A 339 0.07 -16.35 15.07
N ARG A 340 -0.05 -15.42 16.02
CA ARG A 340 0.07 -15.70 17.46
C ARG A 340 -1.00 -16.65 17.96
N GLU A 341 -2.26 -16.44 17.57
CA GLU A 341 -3.37 -17.30 17.97
C GLU A 341 -3.18 -18.73 17.44
N MET A 342 -2.75 -18.88 16.20
CA MET A 342 -2.53 -20.18 15.59
C MET A 342 -1.36 -20.92 16.22
N SER A 343 -0.23 -20.25 16.41
CA SER A 343 0.95 -20.79 17.08
C SER A 343 0.61 -21.26 18.52
N GLY A 344 -0.18 -20.47 19.25
CA GLY A 344 -0.67 -20.85 20.58
C GLY A 344 -1.53 -22.11 20.59
N ARG A 345 -2.39 -22.30 19.56
CA ARG A 345 -3.23 -23.52 19.42
C ARG A 345 -2.43 -24.76 19.02
N LEU A 346 -1.31 -24.57 18.31
CA LEU A 346 -0.35 -25.62 17.98
C LEU A 346 0.58 -25.97 19.14
N GLU A 347 0.48 -25.24 20.25
CA GLU A 347 1.35 -25.40 21.40
C GLU A 347 2.84 -25.20 21.06
N GLU A 348 3.12 -24.32 20.07
CA GLU A 348 4.47 -23.94 19.70
C GLU A 348 5.12 -23.11 20.83
N MET A 349 6.46 -23.18 20.93
CA MET A 349 7.17 -22.37 21.92
C MET A 349 7.03 -20.87 21.58
N PRO A 350 6.46 -20.06 22.47
CA PRO A 350 6.28 -18.64 22.21
C PRO A 350 7.61 -17.89 22.25
N GLY A 351 7.76 -16.92 21.35
CA GLY A 351 8.78 -15.88 21.40
C GLY A 351 8.33 -14.66 22.21
N ASP A 352 8.85 -13.49 21.86
CA ASP A 352 8.56 -12.23 22.53
C ASP A 352 7.06 -11.92 22.50
N GLU A 353 6.51 -11.52 23.64
CA GLU A 353 5.08 -11.19 23.85
C GLU A 353 4.08 -12.26 23.35
N GLY A 354 4.53 -13.54 23.32
CA GLY A 354 3.69 -14.66 22.89
C GLY A 354 3.54 -14.80 21.37
N TYR A 355 4.26 -14.04 20.57
CA TYR A 355 4.32 -14.23 19.12
C TYR A 355 5.18 -15.44 18.76
N PRO A 356 4.95 -16.08 17.60
CA PRO A 356 5.81 -17.16 17.15
C PRO A 356 7.23 -16.65 16.85
N ALA A 357 8.24 -17.49 17.10
CA ALA A 357 9.64 -17.14 16.85
C ALA A 357 9.94 -16.76 15.38
N TYR A 358 9.11 -17.25 14.46
CA TYR A 358 9.21 -16.96 13.01
C TYR A 358 8.46 -15.70 12.57
N LEU A 359 7.91 -14.88 13.47
CA LEU A 359 7.18 -13.66 13.11
C LEU A 359 7.99 -12.76 12.17
N GLY A 360 9.26 -12.48 12.54
CA GLY A 360 10.14 -11.63 11.73
C GLY A 360 10.36 -12.18 10.32
N SER A 361 10.54 -13.49 10.18
CA SER A 361 10.70 -14.14 8.87
C SER A 361 9.43 -14.02 8.00
N ARG A 362 8.25 -14.18 8.60
CA ARG A 362 6.98 -14.05 7.88
C ARG A 362 6.73 -12.61 7.39
N ILE A 363 7.05 -11.63 8.22
CA ILE A 363 6.96 -10.22 7.82
C ILE A 363 7.97 -9.93 6.69
N ALA A 364 9.20 -10.43 6.79
CA ALA A 364 10.20 -10.29 5.74
C ALA A 364 9.76 -10.92 4.42
N GLU A 365 9.27 -12.17 4.44
CA GLU A 365 8.74 -12.87 3.26
C GLU A 365 7.65 -12.06 2.53
N TYR A 366 6.75 -11.42 3.28
CA TYR A 366 5.72 -10.57 2.70
C TYR A 366 6.30 -9.35 1.99
N TYR A 367 7.14 -8.57 2.69
CA TYR A 367 7.72 -7.34 2.11
C TYR A 367 8.74 -7.61 1.01
N GLU A 368 9.43 -8.77 1.03
CA GLU A 368 10.36 -9.17 -0.03
C GLU A 368 9.66 -9.48 -1.37
N ARG A 369 8.37 -9.78 -1.36
CA ARG A 369 7.56 -9.94 -2.57
C ARG A 369 7.26 -8.61 -3.26
N ALA A 370 7.38 -7.49 -2.55
CA ALA A 370 7.40 -6.15 -3.14
C ALA A 370 8.73 -5.87 -3.83
N GLY A 371 8.74 -4.91 -4.74
CA GLY A 371 9.95 -4.46 -5.42
C GLY A 371 9.71 -4.02 -6.85
N ARG A 372 10.76 -3.51 -7.48
CA ARG A 372 10.84 -3.29 -8.92
C ARG A 372 11.56 -4.47 -9.55
N VAL A 373 10.97 -5.05 -10.58
CA VAL A 373 11.47 -6.28 -11.18
C VAL A 373 11.41 -6.24 -12.71
N VAL A 374 12.28 -7.01 -13.35
CA VAL A 374 12.08 -7.49 -14.71
C VAL A 374 11.27 -8.78 -14.62
N THR A 375 10.12 -8.82 -15.28
CA THR A 375 9.23 -9.97 -15.27
C THR A 375 9.77 -11.09 -16.16
N LEU A 376 9.20 -12.29 -16.01
CA LEU A 376 9.44 -13.35 -16.98
C LEU A 376 8.93 -12.93 -18.35
N GLY A 377 9.44 -13.59 -19.39
CA GLY A 377 9.10 -13.35 -20.78
C GLY A 377 10.26 -12.78 -21.60
N SER A 378 10.12 -12.85 -22.92
CA SER A 378 11.14 -12.44 -23.88
C SER A 378 11.28 -10.92 -24.02
N GLN A 379 10.30 -10.14 -23.55
CA GLN A 379 10.20 -8.69 -23.79
C GLN A 379 10.98 -7.83 -22.78
N GLY A 380 11.52 -8.39 -21.70
CA GLY A 380 12.22 -7.63 -20.66
C GLY A 380 11.33 -6.60 -19.96
N ARG A 381 10.05 -6.93 -19.79
CA ARG A 381 9.02 -6.05 -19.23
C ARG A 381 9.28 -5.78 -17.75
N GLU A 382 9.20 -4.52 -17.34
CA GLU A 382 9.31 -4.12 -15.94
C GLU A 382 7.94 -3.96 -15.29
N GLY A 383 7.87 -4.28 -14.00
CA GLY A 383 6.70 -4.03 -13.16
C GLY A 383 7.12 -3.77 -11.71
N THR A 384 6.24 -3.14 -10.95
CA THR A 384 6.53 -2.79 -9.54
C THR A 384 5.41 -3.18 -8.61
N ILE A 385 5.77 -3.54 -7.36
CA ILE A 385 4.84 -3.61 -6.23
C ILE A 385 5.38 -2.73 -5.12
N THR A 386 4.62 -1.72 -4.74
CA THR A 386 4.88 -0.90 -3.55
C THR A 386 4.01 -1.41 -2.41
N ALA A 387 4.63 -1.87 -1.32
CA ALA A 387 3.90 -2.41 -0.17
C ALA A 387 3.82 -1.38 0.95
N ILE A 388 2.61 -1.09 1.41
CA ILE A 388 2.32 -0.16 2.51
C ILE A 388 1.54 -0.91 3.58
N GLY A 389 2.15 -1.11 4.75
CA GLY A 389 1.54 -1.81 5.87
C GLY A 389 1.19 -0.87 7.01
N ALA A 390 -0.07 -0.84 7.42
CA ALA A 390 -0.45 -0.21 8.67
C ALA A 390 -0.05 -1.09 9.85
N VAL A 391 0.49 -0.48 10.87
CA VAL A 391 0.85 -1.15 12.12
C VAL A 391 0.12 -0.47 13.28
N SER A 392 -0.48 -1.25 14.16
CA SER A 392 -1.28 -0.75 15.29
C SER A 392 -0.63 -1.19 16.60
N PRO A 393 0.45 -0.52 17.03
CA PRO A 393 1.12 -0.88 18.27
C PRO A 393 0.19 -0.63 19.47
N PRO A 394 0.03 -1.59 20.39
CA PRO A 394 -0.76 -1.42 21.59
C PRO A 394 -0.26 -0.23 22.43
N GLY A 395 -1.17 0.68 22.81
CA GLY A 395 -0.80 1.88 23.56
C GLY A 395 0.11 2.88 22.81
N GLY A 396 0.36 2.66 21.52
CA GLY A 396 1.29 3.47 20.74
C GLY A 396 2.77 3.13 20.97
N ASP A 397 3.06 2.01 21.62
CA ASP A 397 4.43 1.57 21.92
C ASP A 397 5.07 0.95 20.68
N ILE A 398 5.96 1.70 20.04
CA ILE A 398 6.71 1.25 18.86
C ILE A 398 7.79 0.19 19.17
N SER A 399 8.05 -0.11 20.45
CA SER A 399 9.03 -1.14 20.84
C SER A 399 8.45 -2.57 20.80
N GLU A 400 7.13 -2.70 20.54
CA GLU A 400 6.48 -4.00 20.45
C GLU A 400 6.98 -4.85 19.25
N PRO A 401 6.92 -6.20 19.33
CA PRO A 401 7.59 -7.08 18.37
C PRO A 401 7.19 -6.89 16.90
N VAL A 402 5.91 -6.64 16.60
CA VAL A 402 5.43 -6.49 15.21
C VAL A 402 6.01 -5.23 14.57
N THR A 403 5.94 -4.11 15.29
CA THR A 403 6.51 -2.85 14.85
C THR A 403 8.02 -2.96 14.66
N GLN A 404 8.73 -3.51 15.66
CA GLN A 404 10.19 -3.66 15.58
C GLN A 404 10.64 -4.55 14.43
N ASN A 405 9.97 -5.69 14.20
CA ASN A 405 10.29 -6.54 13.05
C ASN A 405 9.97 -5.85 11.72
N THR A 406 8.88 -5.09 11.64
CA THR A 406 8.53 -4.32 10.44
C THR A 406 9.58 -3.25 10.14
N LEU A 407 10.01 -2.49 11.15
CA LEU A 407 11.00 -1.42 10.99
C LEU A 407 12.38 -1.92 10.52
N ARG A 408 12.74 -3.16 10.81
CA ARG A 408 14.00 -3.75 10.32
C ARG A 408 13.98 -4.06 8.82
N ILE A 409 12.79 -4.09 8.21
CA ILE A 409 12.59 -4.56 6.84
C ILE A 409 12.24 -3.39 5.92
N VAL A 410 11.30 -2.51 6.34
CA VAL A 410 10.85 -1.38 5.54
C VAL A 410 11.89 -0.27 5.51
N LYS A 411 11.96 0.45 4.39
CA LYS A 411 12.85 1.61 4.23
C LYS A 411 12.16 2.94 4.54
N VAL A 412 10.86 2.94 4.68
CA VAL A 412 10.07 4.15 4.97
C VAL A 412 9.19 3.93 6.18
N PHE A 413 9.21 4.90 7.06
CA PHE A 413 8.46 4.91 8.31
C PHE A 413 7.67 6.22 8.43
N TRP A 414 6.33 6.11 8.41
CA TRP A 414 5.42 7.23 8.60
C TRP A 414 4.76 7.12 9.99
N GLY A 415 5.48 7.56 11.01
CA GLY A 415 5.03 7.49 12.40
C GLY A 415 3.88 8.44 12.67
N LEU A 416 2.69 7.90 12.95
CA LEU A 416 1.53 8.71 13.33
C LEU A 416 1.59 9.05 14.81
N ASP A 417 1.32 10.31 15.13
CA ASP A 417 1.44 10.89 16.46
C ASP A 417 0.07 11.31 17.00
N ALA A 418 -0.30 10.77 18.19
CA ALA A 418 -1.54 11.14 18.86
C ALA A 418 -1.63 12.63 19.24
N PRO A 419 -0.58 13.29 19.77
CA PRO A 419 -0.58 14.73 20.00
C PRO A 419 -0.88 15.58 18.77
N LEU A 420 -0.35 15.21 17.58
CA LEU A 420 -0.68 15.92 16.33
C LEU A 420 -2.15 15.72 15.95
N ALA A 421 -2.67 14.49 16.04
CA ALA A 421 -4.07 14.19 15.78
C ALA A 421 -5.02 14.94 16.73
N GLN A 422 -4.68 15.04 18.03
CA GLN A 422 -5.44 15.81 19.03
C GLN A 422 -5.47 17.31 18.73
N ARG A 423 -4.39 17.85 18.15
CA ARG A 423 -4.32 19.24 17.66
C ARG A 423 -5.00 19.43 16.30
N ARG A 424 -5.60 18.38 15.74
CA ARG A 424 -6.20 18.34 14.39
C ARG A 424 -5.21 18.69 13.27
N HIS A 425 -3.94 18.38 13.48
CA HIS A 425 -2.92 18.45 12.45
C HIS A 425 -2.91 17.11 11.67
N PHE A 426 -3.41 17.12 10.45
CA PHE A 426 -3.46 15.96 9.58
C PHE A 426 -2.73 16.25 8.26
N PRO A 427 -2.09 15.23 7.64
CA PRO A 427 -1.81 13.90 8.21
C PRO A 427 -0.98 14.01 9.50
N ALA A 428 -1.32 13.20 10.51
CA ALA A 428 -0.65 13.26 11.81
C ALA A 428 0.73 12.55 11.82
N ILE A 429 1.45 12.65 10.71
CA ILE A 429 2.78 12.06 10.53
C ILE A 429 3.80 12.96 11.24
N ASN A 430 4.47 12.40 12.23
CA ASN A 430 5.49 13.13 12.99
C ASN A 430 6.77 13.25 12.17
N TRP A 431 7.15 14.47 11.83
CA TRP A 431 8.31 14.76 10.98
C TRP A 431 9.66 14.58 11.68
N LEU A 432 9.72 14.52 13.02
CA LEU A 432 10.95 14.29 13.77
C LEU A 432 11.25 12.79 13.96
N SER A 433 10.22 11.94 14.00
CA SER A 433 10.38 10.51 14.22
C SER A 433 10.25 9.66 12.94
N SER A 434 9.67 10.21 11.88
CA SER A 434 9.53 9.54 10.59
C SER A 434 10.82 9.62 9.77
N TYR A 435 10.99 8.67 8.84
CA TYR A 435 12.14 8.67 7.93
C TYR A 435 11.82 7.97 6.59
N SER A 436 12.62 8.27 5.59
CA SER A 436 12.71 7.54 4.33
C SER A 436 14.17 7.33 3.96
N LEU A 437 14.52 6.10 3.65
CA LEU A 437 15.86 5.75 3.15
C LEU A 437 15.96 5.83 1.62
N TYR A 438 14.92 6.33 0.95
CA TYR A 438 14.90 6.52 -0.52
C TYR A 438 15.18 7.97 -0.95
N VAL A 439 15.42 8.88 0.00
CA VAL A 439 15.57 10.33 -0.30
C VAL A 439 16.68 10.60 -1.29
N ASP A 440 17.82 9.91 -1.16
CA ASP A 440 18.99 10.13 -2.03
C ASP A 440 18.74 9.64 -3.46
N GLU A 441 18.19 8.43 -3.62
CA GLU A 441 17.86 7.85 -4.92
C GLU A 441 16.78 8.67 -5.63
N ILE A 442 15.74 9.07 -4.91
CA ILE A 442 14.68 9.91 -5.44
C ILE A 442 15.20 11.30 -5.78
N GLY A 443 16.05 11.90 -4.94
CA GLY A 443 16.65 13.19 -5.19
C GLY A 443 17.48 13.22 -6.47
N GLN A 444 18.29 12.17 -6.70
CA GLN A 444 19.04 12.02 -7.95
C GLN A 444 18.12 11.87 -9.16
N TYR A 445 17.05 11.06 -9.04
CA TYR A 445 16.08 10.86 -10.11
C TYR A 445 15.37 12.16 -10.51
N ILE A 446 14.91 12.95 -9.52
CA ILE A 446 14.22 14.22 -9.74
C ILE A 446 15.17 15.26 -10.34
N ASN A 447 16.39 15.40 -9.79
CA ASN A 447 17.36 16.37 -10.28
C ASN A 447 17.77 16.11 -11.73
N GLN A 448 17.89 14.84 -12.14
CA GLN A 448 18.22 14.49 -13.53
C GLN A 448 17.10 14.83 -14.52
N ARG A 449 15.83 14.76 -14.10
CA ARG A 449 14.67 14.97 -14.99
C ARG A 449 14.14 16.38 -14.97
N GLU A 450 14.10 17.03 -13.80
CA GLU A 450 13.38 18.29 -13.61
C GLU A 450 14.26 19.46 -13.14
N ASN A 451 15.54 19.21 -12.82
CA ASN A 451 16.51 20.22 -12.35
C ASN A 451 15.99 21.12 -11.20
N MET A 452 15.26 20.53 -10.24
CA MET A 452 14.51 21.29 -9.23
C MET A 452 15.26 21.53 -7.91
N GLN A 453 16.47 21.01 -7.71
CA GLN A 453 17.22 21.09 -6.43
C GLN A 453 16.36 20.63 -5.22
N TRP A 454 15.53 19.61 -5.42
CA TRP A 454 14.53 19.16 -4.46
C TRP A 454 15.17 18.69 -3.14
N ALA A 455 16.21 17.88 -3.20
CA ALA A 455 16.86 17.32 -2.00
C ALA A 455 17.44 18.40 -1.08
N GLU A 456 18.00 19.47 -1.65
CA GLU A 456 18.55 20.61 -0.90
C GLU A 456 17.43 21.35 -0.14
N LYS A 457 16.28 21.58 -0.80
CA LYS A 457 15.12 22.22 -0.19
C LYS A 457 14.55 21.39 0.95
N VAL A 458 14.42 20.08 0.76
CA VAL A 458 13.97 19.15 1.80
C VAL A 458 14.90 19.17 3.01
N THR A 459 16.20 19.07 2.77
CA THR A 459 17.21 19.13 3.84
C THR A 459 17.13 20.43 4.63
N LYS A 460 16.99 21.56 3.92
CA LYS A 460 16.86 22.87 4.57
C LYS A 460 15.60 22.96 5.43
N ALA A 461 14.45 22.53 4.90
CA ALA A 461 13.18 22.54 5.63
C ALA A 461 13.23 21.63 6.88
N MET A 462 13.84 20.45 6.78
CA MET A 462 14.03 19.56 7.92
C MET A 462 14.94 20.18 8.99
N ASN A 463 16.01 20.86 8.60
CA ASN A 463 16.89 21.56 9.54
C ASN A 463 16.15 22.67 10.30
N ILE A 464 15.26 23.41 9.63
CA ILE A 464 14.41 24.43 10.28
C ILE A 464 13.49 23.77 11.32
N LEU A 465 12.82 22.65 10.99
CA LEU A 465 11.93 21.94 11.91
C LEU A 465 12.69 21.33 13.11
N GLN A 466 13.88 20.80 12.88
CA GLN A 466 14.73 20.29 13.96
C GLN A 466 15.18 21.43 14.90
N LYS A 467 15.58 22.56 14.31
CA LYS A 467 15.97 23.74 15.10
C LYS A 467 14.81 24.30 15.91
N GLU A 468 13.58 24.31 15.35
CA GLU A 468 12.39 24.69 16.10
C GLU A 468 12.21 23.82 17.36
N SER A 469 12.38 22.49 17.24
CA SER A 469 12.22 21.59 18.39
C SER A 469 13.20 21.92 19.53
N GLU A 470 14.45 22.28 19.20
CA GLU A 470 15.44 22.75 20.19
C GLU A 470 15.02 24.10 20.83
N LEU A 471 14.53 25.03 20.00
CA LEU A 471 14.09 26.35 20.47
C LEU A 471 12.81 26.28 21.30
N GLU A 472 11.89 25.38 21.01
CA GLU A 472 10.68 25.15 21.81
C GLU A 472 11.00 24.74 23.25
N GLU A 473 12.05 23.96 23.48
CA GLU A 473 12.50 23.64 24.85
C GLU A 473 12.96 24.89 25.59
N ILE A 474 13.70 25.75 24.91
CA ILE A 474 14.14 27.05 25.50
C ILE A 474 12.94 27.95 25.80
N VAL A 475 12.01 28.09 24.84
CA VAL A 475 10.79 28.91 25.02
C VAL A 475 9.96 28.42 26.19
N ARG A 476 9.86 27.10 26.38
CA ARG A 476 9.11 26.50 27.51
C ARG A 476 9.71 26.85 28.84
N LEU A 477 11.02 27.02 28.92
CA LEU A 477 11.73 27.29 30.18
C LEU A 477 11.82 28.78 30.50
N VAL A 478 12.09 29.62 29.51
CA VAL A 478 12.45 31.06 29.75
C VAL A 478 11.61 32.06 28.94
N GLY A 479 10.68 31.59 28.13
CA GLY A 479 9.79 32.42 27.32
C GLY A 479 10.35 32.82 25.95
N ILE A 480 9.47 33.19 25.03
CA ILE A 480 9.80 33.54 23.64
C ILE A 480 10.66 34.81 23.53
N ASP A 481 10.55 35.70 24.48
CA ASP A 481 11.30 36.97 24.49
C ASP A 481 12.80 36.81 24.75
N SER A 482 13.21 35.63 25.20
CA SER A 482 14.62 35.27 25.36
C SER A 482 15.33 34.89 24.08
N LEU A 483 14.57 34.59 23.01
CA LEU A 483 15.13 34.22 21.74
C LEU A 483 15.72 35.41 20.98
N SER A 484 16.82 35.16 20.27
CA SER A 484 17.35 36.14 19.31
C SER A 484 16.33 36.38 18.17
N GLU A 485 16.42 37.54 17.51
CA GLU A 485 15.54 37.87 16.38
C GLU A 485 15.66 36.83 15.26
N ARG A 486 16.84 36.29 15.04
CA ARG A 486 17.09 35.20 14.07
C ARG A 486 16.39 33.90 14.48
N ASP A 487 16.43 33.53 15.76
CA ASP A 487 15.73 32.33 16.25
C ASP A 487 14.21 32.50 16.16
N ARG A 488 13.70 33.71 16.37
CA ARG A 488 12.27 34.06 16.19
C ARG A 488 11.86 33.90 14.70
N LEU A 489 12.70 34.29 13.74
CA LEU A 489 12.45 34.05 12.31
C LEU A 489 12.43 32.54 12.00
N THR A 490 13.38 31.79 12.57
CA THR A 490 13.39 30.31 12.42
C THR A 490 12.10 29.70 12.97
N MET A 491 11.62 30.12 14.13
CA MET A 491 10.34 29.67 14.68
C MET A 491 9.15 30.02 13.78
N ASN A 492 9.17 31.22 13.16
CA ASN A 492 8.12 31.59 12.20
C ASN A 492 8.19 30.74 10.93
N ALA A 493 9.37 30.51 10.36
CA ALA A 493 9.54 29.66 9.18
C ALA A 493 9.10 28.22 9.45
N ALA A 494 9.45 27.66 10.61
CA ALA A 494 9.01 26.34 11.03
C ALA A 494 7.48 26.26 11.18
N ARG A 495 6.85 27.28 11.76
CA ARG A 495 5.38 27.37 11.83
C ARG A 495 4.75 27.36 10.42
N MET A 496 5.30 28.14 9.48
CA MET A 496 4.82 28.16 8.10
C MET A 496 4.96 26.77 7.45
N ILE A 497 6.07 26.07 7.67
CA ILE A 497 6.25 24.70 7.17
C ILE A 497 5.19 23.77 7.78
N ARG A 498 4.99 23.80 9.10
CA ARG A 498 4.02 22.92 9.78
C ARG A 498 2.58 23.20 9.40
N GLU A 499 2.15 24.44 9.48
CA GLU A 499 0.74 24.82 9.37
C GLU A 499 0.30 25.12 7.94
N ASP A 500 1.17 25.77 7.16
CA ASP A 500 0.80 26.21 5.81
C ASP A 500 1.19 25.19 4.74
N TYR A 501 2.16 24.29 5.04
CA TYR A 501 2.63 23.28 4.09
C TYR A 501 2.29 21.84 4.50
N LEU A 502 2.70 21.39 5.71
CA LEU A 502 2.52 19.99 6.11
C LEU A 502 1.06 19.65 6.47
N GLN A 503 0.34 20.59 7.08
CA GLN A 503 -1.08 20.39 7.36
C GLN A 503 -1.88 20.39 6.06
N GLN A 504 -2.56 19.30 5.78
CA GLN A 504 -3.31 19.06 4.56
C GLN A 504 -4.68 18.48 4.88
N ASN A 505 -5.74 19.08 4.32
CA ASN A 505 -7.11 18.66 4.59
C ASN A 505 -7.58 17.63 3.56
N ALA A 506 -7.74 16.39 3.97
CA ALA A 506 -8.20 15.29 3.12
C ALA A 506 -9.65 15.46 2.60
N PHE A 507 -10.43 16.36 3.19
CA PHE A 507 -11.84 16.60 2.86
C PHE A 507 -12.07 17.92 2.10
N ASP A 508 -11.01 18.64 1.76
CA ASP A 508 -11.10 19.86 0.93
C ASP A 508 -10.90 19.50 -0.54
N ASP A 509 -11.68 20.10 -1.42
CA ASP A 509 -11.69 19.78 -2.87
C ASP A 509 -10.35 20.06 -3.55
N VAL A 510 -9.56 21.01 -3.03
CA VAL A 510 -8.28 21.42 -3.61
C VAL A 510 -7.10 20.90 -2.78
N ASP A 511 -7.17 21.09 -1.46
CA ASP A 511 -6.05 20.75 -0.56
C ASP A 511 -5.84 19.24 -0.36
N THR A 512 -6.88 18.42 -0.65
CA THR A 512 -6.79 16.95 -0.53
C THR A 512 -5.68 16.33 -1.38
N TYR A 513 -5.33 16.96 -2.50
CA TYR A 513 -4.27 16.54 -3.42
C TYR A 513 -3.39 17.72 -3.80
N THR A 514 -2.08 17.51 -3.79
CA THR A 514 -1.11 18.50 -4.25
C THR A 514 -0.12 17.85 -5.21
N SER A 515 -0.07 18.33 -6.46
CA SER A 515 0.89 17.82 -7.44
C SER A 515 2.34 18.10 -6.99
N PHE A 516 3.28 17.29 -7.44
CA PHE A 516 4.68 17.44 -7.07
C PHE A 516 5.23 18.83 -7.41
N ARG A 517 4.87 19.38 -8.58
CA ARG A 517 5.24 20.74 -9.00
C ARG A 517 4.72 21.80 -8.04
N LYS A 518 3.45 21.69 -7.62
CA LYS A 518 2.84 22.60 -6.65
C LYS A 518 3.51 22.50 -5.28
N GLN A 519 3.83 21.27 -4.84
CA GLN A 519 4.56 21.04 -3.59
C GLN A 519 5.90 21.78 -3.59
N VAL A 520 6.68 21.62 -4.65
CA VAL A 520 7.99 22.29 -4.79
C VAL A 520 7.85 23.81 -4.81
N ALA A 521 6.85 24.35 -5.52
CA ALA A 521 6.60 25.80 -5.57
C ALA A 521 6.23 26.36 -4.20
N MET A 522 5.32 25.69 -3.47
CA MET A 522 4.90 26.10 -2.13
C MET A 522 6.07 26.10 -1.14
N LEU A 523 6.82 25.00 -1.08
CA LEU A 523 7.97 24.91 -0.17
C LEU A 523 9.07 25.92 -0.52
N SER A 524 9.33 26.14 -1.81
CA SER A 524 10.31 27.11 -2.28
C SER A 524 9.97 28.52 -1.82
N ASN A 525 8.71 28.92 -1.83
CA ASN A 525 8.28 30.23 -1.38
C ASN A 525 8.49 30.42 0.14
N ILE A 526 8.22 29.39 0.95
CA ILE A 526 8.47 29.44 2.40
C ILE A 526 9.97 29.56 2.67
N LEU A 527 10.79 28.76 2.02
CA LEU A 527 12.25 28.80 2.20
C LEU A 527 12.86 30.10 1.69
N LEU A 528 12.36 30.65 0.57
CA LEU A 528 12.78 31.93 0.04
C LEU A 528 12.40 33.07 1.00
N PHE A 529 11.20 33.03 1.58
CA PHE A 529 10.79 33.99 2.61
C PHE A 529 11.76 33.96 3.80
N ASP A 530 12.11 32.78 4.30
CA ASP A 530 13.08 32.63 5.39
C ASP A 530 14.47 33.22 5.02
N ASP A 531 14.97 32.92 3.82
CA ASP A 531 16.25 33.45 3.35
C ASP A 531 16.27 34.97 3.26
N GLU A 532 15.27 35.55 2.59
CA GLU A 532 15.21 37.00 2.41
C GLU A 532 14.89 37.73 3.71
N ALA A 533 14.10 37.14 4.64
CA ALA A 533 13.87 37.69 5.96
C ALA A 533 15.16 37.71 6.82
N ASN A 534 15.93 36.59 6.79
CA ASN A 534 17.23 36.56 7.47
C ASN A 534 18.20 37.58 6.87
N ARG A 535 18.22 37.72 5.53
CA ARG A 535 19.02 38.74 4.86
C ARG A 535 18.61 40.16 5.21
N ALA A 536 17.30 40.43 5.32
CA ALA A 536 16.81 41.74 5.76
C ALA A 536 17.27 42.06 7.18
N LEU A 537 17.26 41.07 8.08
CA LEU A 537 17.77 41.23 9.45
C LEU A 537 19.27 41.53 9.45
N GLU A 538 20.08 40.84 8.62
CA GLU A 538 21.52 41.11 8.48
C GLU A 538 21.82 42.50 7.90
N LEU A 539 20.90 43.04 7.11
CA LEU A 539 20.99 44.42 6.57
C LEU A 539 20.42 45.50 7.50
N GLY A 540 20.01 45.13 8.73
CA GLY A 540 19.64 46.04 9.78
C GLY A 540 18.13 46.27 9.97
N ALA A 541 17.26 45.52 9.29
CA ALA A 541 15.83 45.55 9.62
C ALA A 541 15.56 44.81 10.93
N TYR A 542 14.56 45.25 11.69
CA TYR A 542 14.15 44.56 12.91
C TYR A 542 13.13 43.48 12.66
N PHE A 543 13.10 42.44 13.51
CA PHE A 543 12.13 41.34 13.43
C PHE A 543 10.68 41.86 13.36
N THR A 544 10.32 42.86 14.16
CA THR A 544 8.97 43.43 14.16
C THR A 544 8.62 44.11 12.84
N GLU A 545 9.54 44.84 12.21
CA GLU A 545 9.34 45.49 10.90
C GLU A 545 9.12 44.46 9.81
N ILE A 546 9.90 43.35 9.84
CA ILE A 546 9.76 42.24 8.88
C ILE A 546 8.39 41.60 9.07
N MET A 547 7.99 41.27 10.30
CA MET A 547 6.74 40.59 10.58
C MET A 547 5.51 41.45 10.27
N ASP A 548 5.52 42.74 10.63
CA ASP A 548 4.43 43.66 10.38
C ASP A 548 4.31 44.02 8.88
N GLY A 549 5.45 44.19 8.21
CA GLY A 549 5.50 44.52 6.78
C GLY A 549 5.14 43.35 5.83
N THR A 550 5.11 42.12 6.33
CA THR A 550 4.87 40.90 5.51
C THR A 550 3.58 40.16 5.86
N VAL A 551 2.66 40.74 6.64
CA VAL A 551 1.42 40.08 7.05
C VAL A 551 0.63 39.55 5.86
N GLU A 552 0.33 40.42 4.85
CA GLU A 552 -0.43 40.03 3.66
C GLU A 552 0.32 39.01 2.80
N LEU A 553 1.63 39.15 2.67
CA LEU A 553 2.47 38.22 1.91
C LEU A 553 2.44 36.82 2.54
N ARG A 554 2.60 36.72 3.86
CA ARG A 554 2.54 35.44 4.58
C ARG A 554 1.17 34.80 4.50
N ASP A 555 0.08 35.57 4.57
CA ASP A 555 -1.28 35.06 4.35
C ASP A 555 -1.46 34.50 2.93
N ARG A 556 -0.89 35.15 1.91
CA ARG A 556 -0.91 34.65 0.53
C ARG A 556 -0.10 33.36 0.37
N ILE A 557 1.05 33.27 1.01
CA ILE A 557 1.85 32.02 1.03
C ILE A 557 1.05 30.91 1.69
N ALA A 558 0.43 31.17 2.85
CA ALA A 558 -0.40 30.21 3.58
C ALA A 558 -1.60 29.71 2.76
N ARG A 559 -2.23 30.60 1.98
CA ARG A 559 -3.38 30.25 1.12
C ARG A 559 -2.99 29.54 -0.17
N SER A 560 -1.71 29.40 -0.49
CA SER A 560 -1.25 28.71 -1.70
C SER A 560 -1.78 27.27 -1.79
N LYS A 561 -2.02 26.60 -0.67
CA LYS A 561 -2.59 25.25 -0.63
C LYS A 561 -3.99 25.14 -1.22
N PHE A 562 -4.77 26.22 -1.20
CA PHE A 562 -6.13 26.29 -1.77
C PHE A 562 -6.17 26.81 -3.22
N ILE A 563 -5.03 27.07 -3.83
CA ILE A 563 -4.94 27.43 -5.25
C ILE A 563 -5.01 26.15 -6.07
N SER A 564 -5.90 26.08 -7.06
CA SER A 564 -6.07 24.91 -7.93
C SER A 564 -4.84 24.64 -8.81
N GLU A 565 -4.70 23.41 -9.29
CA GLU A 565 -3.53 22.95 -10.05
C GLU A 565 -3.33 23.71 -11.38
N ASP A 566 -4.38 24.19 -12.02
CA ASP A 566 -4.34 25.02 -13.24
C ASP A 566 -3.76 26.42 -13.00
N ARG A 567 -3.69 26.86 -11.74
CA ARG A 567 -3.22 28.19 -11.34
C ARG A 567 -1.87 28.17 -10.61
N ILE A 568 -1.08 27.14 -10.75
CA ILE A 568 0.26 27.01 -10.09
C ILE A 568 1.16 28.21 -10.40
N ALA A 569 1.04 28.82 -11.57
CA ALA A 569 1.80 29.99 -11.94
C ALA A 569 1.64 31.19 -10.95
N GLU A 570 0.50 31.29 -10.27
CA GLU A 570 0.29 32.30 -9.22
C GLU A 570 1.15 32.02 -7.99
N ILE A 571 1.34 30.75 -7.65
CA ILE A 571 2.21 30.32 -6.55
C ILE A 571 3.67 30.61 -6.90
N GLU A 572 4.08 30.25 -8.12
CA GLU A 572 5.46 30.48 -8.62
C GLU A 572 5.77 32.00 -8.67
N GLY A 573 4.79 32.83 -9.02
CA GLY A 573 4.93 34.30 -9.08
C GLY A 573 5.08 34.97 -7.71
N LEU A 574 4.79 34.29 -6.59
CA LEU A 574 5.02 34.86 -5.24
C LEU A 574 6.50 35.10 -4.95
N SER A 575 7.40 34.36 -5.58
CA SER A 575 8.85 34.48 -5.38
C SER A 575 9.37 35.89 -5.65
N GLU A 576 8.92 36.57 -6.70
CA GLU A 576 9.30 37.95 -7.01
C GLU A 576 8.72 38.95 -6.01
N GLN A 577 7.50 38.69 -5.52
CA GLN A 577 6.88 39.53 -4.51
C GLN A 577 7.58 39.42 -3.15
N ILE A 578 8.03 38.23 -2.77
CA ILE A 578 8.80 37.98 -1.56
C ILE A 578 10.07 38.85 -1.57
N LYS A 579 10.84 38.80 -2.65
CA LYS A 579 12.04 39.62 -2.81
C LYS A 579 11.75 41.11 -2.77
N THR A 580 10.77 41.57 -3.53
CA THR A 580 10.42 42.98 -3.65
C THR A 580 10.02 43.56 -2.30
N ILE A 581 9.09 42.93 -1.58
CA ILE A 581 8.58 43.43 -0.28
C ILE A 581 9.67 43.46 0.77
N LEU A 582 10.51 42.42 0.86
CA LEU A 582 11.59 42.38 1.85
C LEU A 582 12.71 43.37 1.52
N HIS A 583 13.02 43.63 0.25
CA HIS A 583 13.94 44.70 -0.15
C HIS A 583 13.38 46.09 0.14
N GLU A 584 12.07 46.32 0.01
CA GLU A 584 11.44 47.57 0.39
C GLU A 584 11.49 47.82 1.90
N ILE A 585 11.35 46.79 2.75
CA ILE A 585 11.48 46.89 4.19
C ILE A 585 12.90 47.34 4.57
N VAL A 586 13.92 46.72 3.99
CA VAL A 586 15.33 47.10 4.20
C VAL A 586 15.58 48.54 3.76
N ALA A 587 15.06 48.95 2.58
CA ALA A 587 15.22 50.32 2.09
C ALA A 587 14.56 51.39 3.00
N LYS A 588 13.43 51.08 3.59
CA LYS A 588 12.73 51.98 4.55
C LYS A 588 13.44 52.04 5.91
N GLY A 589 13.94 50.89 6.41
CA GLY A 589 14.71 50.82 7.68
C GLY A 589 16.04 51.56 7.61
N GLY A 590 16.76 51.51 6.47
CA GLY A 590 18.01 52.26 6.27
C GLY A 590 17.85 53.79 6.30
N VAL A 591 16.68 54.30 5.93
CA VAL A 591 16.38 55.74 5.94
C VAL A 591 16.10 56.25 7.37
N THR A 592 15.65 55.41 8.28
CA THR A 592 15.37 55.77 9.68
C THR A 592 16.61 55.80 10.54
N HIS A 593 17.71 55.15 10.16
CA HIS A 593 18.98 55.11 10.90
C HIS A 593 19.97 56.23 10.53
N GLU A 594 19.80 56.92 9.41
CA GLU A 594 20.60 58.14 9.09
C GLU A 594 20.07 59.43 9.76
N GLY A 595 19.03 59.32 10.53
CA GLY A 595 18.32 60.47 11.15
C GLY A 595 18.52 60.67 12.65
N TYR A 596 19.48 59.98 13.33
CA TYR A 596 19.82 60.23 14.75
C TYR A 596 21.31 60.45 14.95
#